data_af3e14849b7ba1c4a5a474029546d0c3
#
_entry.id   af3e14849b7ba1c4a5a474029546d0c3
#
_cell.length_a   1.000
_cell.length_b   1.000
_cell.length_c   1.000
_cell.angle_alpha   90.00
_cell.angle_beta   90.00
_cell.angle_gamma   90.00
#
_symmetry.space_group_name_H-M   'P 1'
#
loop_
_entity.id
_entity.type
_entity.pdbx_description
1 polymer ?
#
loop_
_entity_poly.entity_id
_entity_poly.type
_entity_poly.pdbx_seq_one_letter_code
_entity_poly.pdbx_strand_id
1 'polypeptide(L)'
;MSKSQQQTYSAIVSANPYKGDYYVGTFNTLSLSTSPSFSKEQYSVSFLNTKGFISTLIGISKNIPDDDVYDALENKVYEELALDMAIEYQIRYVEAIHRGTEGDRFFHVFVVDPLTLEQDYTKVIDEIKYIDQIVPIPLLLKSLYVKEIIDSSDVHCFIYFQENDAFFCIYNEQEFIYAKSLKFSLLQMHERFCELLGEQIDFNTFGTMLAKEGLNTSNSDYQRNLIKLFGEIFLHISDIMAYAKRAYEINRFDEIFIGTSLGSVLGLDEYAQTYLGLKTIPFDFDYGFNTEGFRVDQIHQLMHLYGRLEAEERYDCNFTVFHRPPPFAKRESGKLILIAAASLAGALLYPGVYWGLSYIEEFHHAVLTKEYEQVHIEKMTREATVNLKLANKNAAQTLLDEQQSAYKQKKDTLVKVHEKKVDYPMKAKIMADFTRSFNQYRVQLKTITYSEDLNNTKTFAFGLTSSKTQDITALLKHLTDLKRDQYDFNLEMIAYDTNSSSYLSELKAVIK
;
A
#
# COMPACT_ATOMS: atom_id res chain seq x y z
N MET A 1 -15.80 4.96 16.64
CA MET A 1 -14.64 5.60 15.96
C MET A 1 -13.44 5.56 16.89
N SER A 2 -12.51 4.64 16.64
CA SER A 2 -11.25 4.52 17.39
C SER A 2 -10.33 5.62 16.90
N LYS A 3 -9.89 6.53 17.78
CA LYS A 3 -8.77 7.43 17.50
C LYS A 3 -7.57 6.56 17.12
N SER A 4 -7.28 6.42 15.83
CA SER A 4 -6.03 5.85 15.37
C SER A 4 -4.92 6.73 15.94
N GLN A 5 -4.05 6.16 16.77
CA GLN A 5 -2.81 6.82 17.15
C GLN A 5 -2.09 7.16 15.85
N GLN A 6 -2.05 8.45 15.53
CA GLN A 6 -1.28 8.99 14.42
C GLN A 6 0.19 8.62 14.68
N GLN A 7 0.71 7.73 13.88
CA GLN A 7 2.10 7.33 13.97
C GLN A 7 2.92 8.52 13.45
N THR A 8 3.59 9.24 14.33
CA THR A 8 4.41 10.39 13.96
C THR A 8 5.67 9.87 13.27
N TYR A 9 5.74 10.03 11.96
CA TYR A 9 6.93 9.69 11.17
C TYR A 9 7.96 10.82 11.28
N SER A 10 9.23 10.46 11.37
CA SER A 10 10.35 11.42 11.47
C SER A 10 10.74 12.01 10.12
N ALA A 11 10.45 11.29 9.03
CA ALA A 11 10.73 11.70 7.66
C ALA A 11 9.70 11.17 6.67
N ILE A 12 9.61 11.82 5.52
CA ILE A 12 8.84 11.37 4.36
C ILE A 12 9.80 10.96 3.26
N VAL A 13 9.49 9.85 2.59
CA VAL A 13 10.20 9.41 1.38
C VAL A 13 9.26 9.57 0.21
N SER A 14 9.63 10.36 -0.78
CA SER A 14 8.95 10.40 -2.06
C SER A 14 9.64 9.51 -3.07
N ALA A 15 8.88 8.65 -3.75
CA ALA A 15 9.36 7.71 -4.75
C ALA A 15 8.68 8.00 -6.09
N ASN A 16 9.47 8.17 -7.15
CA ASN A 16 8.98 8.27 -8.50
C ASN A 16 9.20 6.92 -9.21
N PRO A 17 8.17 6.12 -9.46
CA PRO A 17 8.30 4.80 -10.05
C PRO A 17 8.74 4.84 -11.51
N TYR A 18 8.46 5.95 -12.20
CA TYR A 18 8.73 6.11 -13.64
C TYR A 18 10.17 6.53 -13.95
N LYS A 19 10.83 7.20 -13.00
CA LYS A 19 12.19 7.70 -13.11
C LYS A 19 13.18 6.91 -12.23
N GLY A 20 12.68 6.30 -11.15
CA GLY A 20 13.50 5.58 -10.18
C GLY A 20 14.32 6.52 -9.31
N ASP A 21 13.84 7.74 -9.05
CA ASP A 21 14.46 8.68 -8.13
C ASP A 21 13.66 8.77 -6.82
N TYR A 22 14.40 9.02 -5.73
CA TYR A 22 13.89 9.03 -4.37
C TYR A 22 14.43 10.25 -3.63
N TYR A 23 13.54 10.92 -2.90
CA TYR A 23 13.94 12.01 -2.02
C TYR A 23 13.45 11.74 -0.61
N VAL A 24 14.31 12.06 0.36
CA VAL A 24 13.99 11.98 1.79
C VAL A 24 13.86 13.40 2.34
N GLY A 25 12.72 13.69 2.91
CA GLY A 25 12.42 14.99 3.52
C GLY A 25 12.20 14.86 5.02
N THR A 26 12.93 15.65 5.79
CA THR A 26 12.63 15.96 7.19
C THR A 26 11.79 17.23 7.28
N PHE A 27 11.64 17.83 8.46
CA PHE A 27 10.75 18.99 8.64
C PHE A 27 11.02 20.14 7.66
N ASN A 28 12.28 20.49 7.36
CA ASN A 28 12.62 21.61 6.49
C ASN A 28 13.62 21.26 5.38
N THR A 29 14.12 20.03 5.31
CA THR A 29 15.12 19.63 4.33
C THR A 29 14.57 18.60 3.39
N LEU A 30 15.02 18.64 2.15
CA LEU A 30 14.70 17.67 1.12
C LEU A 30 15.98 17.29 0.37
N SER A 31 16.39 16.04 0.44
CA SER A 31 17.63 15.54 -0.14
C SER A 31 17.41 14.31 -1.01
N LEU A 32 18.24 14.18 -2.06
CA LEU A 32 18.22 12.99 -2.93
C LEU A 32 18.73 11.77 -2.16
N SER A 33 17.99 10.68 -2.21
CA SER A 33 18.41 9.40 -1.66
C SER A 33 19.04 8.54 -2.75
N THR A 34 20.34 8.30 -2.67
CA THR A 34 21.07 7.45 -3.62
C THR A 34 21.00 5.96 -3.27
N SER A 35 20.56 5.62 -2.08
CA SER A 35 20.40 4.25 -1.58
C SER A 35 19.13 4.18 -0.75
N PRO A 36 17.97 4.21 -1.40
CA PRO A 36 16.70 4.16 -0.70
C PRO A 36 16.56 2.83 0.04
N SER A 37 16.07 2.87 1.26
CA SER A 37 15.86 1.68 2.07
C SER A 37 14.68 1.87 2.99
N PHE A 38 14.03 0.77 3.33
CA PHE A 38 12.91 0.79 4.25
C PHE A 38 13.31 1.21 5.66
N SER A 39 12.61 2.19 6.22
CA SER A 39 12.64 2.51 7.65
C SER A 39 11.23 2.57 8.22
N LYS A 40 11.06 2.09 9.46
CA LYS A 40 9.76 2.16 10.15
C LYS A 40 9.33 3.59 10.49
N GLU A 41 10.29 4.49 10.61
CA GLU A 41 10.08 5.89 10.99
C GLU A 41 9.83 6.81 9.81
N GLN A 42 9.90 6.29 8.58
CA GLN A 42 9.65 7.04 7.36
C GLN A 42 8.26 6.73 6.81
N TYR A 43 7.58 7.75 6.32
CA TYR A 43 6.32 7.64 5.59
C TYR A 43 6.61 7.72 4.09
N SER A 44 6.23 6.72 3.32
CA SER A 44 6.53 6.65 1.90
C SER A 44 5.32 7.07 1.07
N VAL A 45 5.54 8.04 0.18
CA VAL A 45 4.54 8.61 -0.72
C VAL A 45 4.99 8.44 -2.16
N SER A 46 4.09 8.04 -3.02
CA SER A 46 4.29 7.97 -4.45
C SER A 46 3.04 8.45 -5.20
N PHE A 47 3.10 8.51 -6.52
CA PHE A 47 2.03 9.03 -7.34
C PHE A 47 1.77 8.17 -8.57
N LEU A 48 0.53 8.21 -9.04
CA LEU A 48 0.13 7.67 -10.33
C LEU A 48 0.15 8.76 -11.39
N ASN A 49 0.84 8.50 -12.50
CA ASN A 49 0.74 9.32 -13.70
C ASN A 49 -0.69 9.33 -14.25
N THR A 50 -1.06 10.38 -14.95
CA THR A 50 -2.42 10.49 -15.53
C THR A 50 -2.75 9.45 -16.59
N LYS A 51 -1.75 8.83 -17.19
CA LYS A 51 -1.90 7.67 -18.07
C LYS A 51 -2.18 6.36 -17.31
N GLY A 52 -1.83 6.29 -16.03
CA GLY A 52 -1.95 5.09 -15.18
C GLY A 52 -3.36 4.88 -14.60
N PHE A 53 -4.29 5.81 -14.80
CA PHE A 53 -5.64 5.68 -14.31
C PHE A 53 -6.69 6.24 -15.30
N ILE A 54 -7.90 5.75 -15.20
CA ILE A 54 -9.07 6.35 -15.84
C ILE A 54 -9.77 7.21 -14.79
N SER A 55 -10.15 8.45 -15.13
CA SER A 55 -10.96 9.29 -14.27
C SER A 55 -12.28 9.66 -14.94
N THR A 56 -13.36 9.58 -14.18
CA THR A 56 -14.70 9.97 -14.64
C THR A 56 -15.49 10.60 -13.50
N LEU A 57 -16.53 11.34 -13.83
CA LEU A 57 -17.47 11.91 -12.88
C LEU A 57 -18.75 11.09 -12.91
N ILE A 58 -19.11 10.48 -11.80
CA ILE A 58 -20.30 9.62 -11.66
C ILE A 58 -21.27 10.22 -10.67
N GLY A 59 -22.53 10.33 -11.07
CA GLY A 59 -23.63 10.71 -10.20
C GLY A 59 -24.35 9.49 -9.65
N ILE A 60 -24.64 9.46 -8.37
CA ILE A 60 -25.49 8.46 -7.72
C ILE A 60 -26.59 9.15 -6.93
N SER A 61 -27.73 8.46 -6.74
CA SER A 61 -28.84 9.02 -5.98
C SER A 61 -28.47 9.32 -4.54
N LYS A 62 -28.89 10.46 -4.00
CA LYS A 62 -28.74 10.82 -2.59
C LYS A 62 -29.43 9.86 -1.62
N ASN A 63 -30.35 9.03 -2.12
CA ASN A 63 -31.04 8.04 -1.31
C ASN A 63 -30.18 6.80 -1.00
N ILE A 64 -29.00 6.68 -1.62
CA ILE A 64 -28.08 5.59 -1.35
C ILE A 64 -27.37 5.87 -0.02
N PRO A 65 -27.43 4.95 0.97
CA PRO A 65 -26.72 5.09 2.23
C PRO A 65 -25.19 5.20 2.01
N ASP A 66 -24.48 5.91 2.89
CA ASP A 66 -23.02 6.08 2.78
C ASP A 66 -22.26 4.75 2.77
N ASP A 67 -22.76 3.73 3.46
CA ASP A 67 -22.17 2.39 3.50
C ASP A 67 -22.26 1.66 2.13
N ASP A 68 -23.26 2.00 1.29
CA ASP A 68 -23.51 1.38 -0.01
C ASP A 68 -22.96 2.21 -1.19
N VAL A 69 -22.40 3.39 -0.93
CA VAL A 69 -21.86 4.30 -1.97
C VAL A 69 -20.78 3.62 -2.79
N TYR A 70 -19.86 2.88 -2.17
CA TYR A 70 -18.79 2.19 -2.86
C TYR A 70 -19.33 1.18 -3.87
N ASP A 71 -20.24 0.31 -3.47
CA ASP A 71 -20.81 -0.73 -4.33
C ASP A 71 -21.63 -0.13 -5.47
N ALA A 72 -22.37 0.96 -5.20
CA ALA A 72 -23.13 1.69 -6.21
C ALA A 72 -22.22 2.34 -7.26
N LEU A 73 -21.13 2.96 -6.83
CA LEU A 73 -20.14 3.55 -7.72
C LEU A 73 -19.41 2.48 -8.52
N GLU A 74 -18.99 1.39 -7.90
CA GLU A 74 -18.29 0.29 -8.56
C GLU A 74 -19.13 -0.28 -9.71
N ASN A 75 -20.38 -0.64 -9.44
CA ASN A 75 -21.29 -1.15 -10.47
C ASN A 75 -21.45 -0.18 -11.63
N LYS A 76 -21.65 1.12 -11.33
CA LYS A 76 -21.85 2.14 -12.32
C LYS A 76 -20.61 2.44 -13.16
N VAL A 77 -19.44 2.38 -12.54
CA VAL A 77 -18.12 2.50 -13.20
C VAL A 77 -17.92 1.39 -14.22
N TYR A 78 -18.18 0.14 -13.84
CA TYR A 78 -18.04 -0.99 -14.75
C TYR A 78 -18.99 -0.85 -15.96
N GLU A 79 -20.19 -0.35 -15.74
CA GLU A 79 -21.18 -0.13 -16.80
C GLU A 79 -20.79 1.06 -17.70
N GLU A 80 -20.50 2.24 -17.12
CA GLU A 80 -20.26 3.47 -17.90
C GLU A 80 -18.93 3.45 -18.65
N LEU A 81 -17.91 2.82 -18.09
CA LEU A 81 -16.59 2.70 -18.71
C LEU A 81 -16.43 1.42 -19.54
N ALA A 82 -17.45 0.56 -19.57
CA ALA A 82 -17.40 -0.74 -20.24
C ALA A 82 -16.16 -1.55 -19.85
N LEU A 83 -15.86 -1.59 -18.55
CA LEU A 83 -14.68 -2.28 -18.03
C LEU A 83 -14.82 -3.79 -18.19
N ASP A 84 -13.68 -4.46 -18.32
CA ASP A 84 -13.64 -5.92 -18.37
C ASP A 84 -14.02 -6.49 -17.01
N MET A 85 -15.16 -7.16 -16.93
CA MET A 85 -15.66 -7.82 -15.72
C MET A 85 -14.75 -8.95 -15.18
N ALA A 86 -13.78 -9.38 -15.99
CA ALA A 86 -12.79 -10.36 -15.58
C ALA A 86 -11.62 -9.73 -14.79
N ILE A 87 -11.50 -8.41 -14.78
CA ILE A 87 -10.46 -7.67 -14.07
C ILE A 87 -11.07 -7.01 -12.84
N GLU A 88 -10.48 -7.23 -11.69
CA GLU A 88 -10.82 -6.56 -10.44
C GLU A 88 -10.03 -5.24 -10.36
N TYR A 89 -10.60 -4.17 -10.91
CA TYR A 89 -9.96 -2.87 -10.91
C TYR A 89 -9.91 -2.29 -9.50
N GLN A 90 -8.85 -1.53 -9.22
CA GLN A 90 -8.79 -0.69 -8.03
C GLN A 90 -9.60 0.58 -8.29
N ILE A 91 -10.66 0.78 -7.52
CA ILE A 91 -11.54 1.95 -7.65
C ILE A 91 -11.42 2.79 -6.38
N ARG A 92 -11.20 4.10 -6.56
CA ARG A 92 -11.23 5.10 -5.49
C ARG A 92 -12.04 6.29 -5.97
N TYR A 93 -12.60 7.04 -5.03
CA TYR A 93 -13.43 8.19 -5.38
C TYR A 93 -13.23 9.36 -4.42
N VAL A 94 -13.56 10.54 -4.91
CA VAL A 94 -13.61 11.80 -4.17
C VAL A 94 -14.95 12.44 -4.45
N GLU A 95 -15.69 12.83 -3.41
CA GLU A 95 -16.99 13.48 -3.58
C GLU A 95 -16.82 14.90 -4.15
N ALA A 96 -17.58 15.22 -5.18
CA ALA A 96 -17.62 16.54 -5.80
C ALA A 96 -18.67 17.40 -5.07
N ILE A 97 -18.26 18.07 -3.99
CA ILE A 97 -19.14 18.74 -3.03
C ILE A 97 -20.00 19.85 -3.68
N HIS A 98 -19.46 20.59 -4.63
CA HIS A 98 -20.13 21.75 -5.25
C HIS A 98 -21.00 21.41 -6.46
N ARG A 99 -21.16 20.14 -6.82
CA ARG A 99 -21.86 19.70 -8.02
C ARG A 99 -23.12 18.87 -7.74
N GLY A 100 -23.62 18.84 -6.53
CA GLY A 100 -24.84 18.11 -6.19
C GLY A 100 -26.08 18.76 -6.81
N THR A 101 -26.92 17.99 -7.47
CA THR A 101 -28.31 18.36 -7.80
C THR A 101 -29.23 18.07 -6.63
N GLU A 102 -30.52 18.43 -6.72
CA GLU A 102 -31.49 18.10 -5.65
C GLU A 102 -31.60 16.57 -5.43
N GLY A 103 -31.36 15.74 -6.47
CA GLY A 103 -31.54 14.28 -6.42
C GLY A 103 -30.27 13.45 -6.35
N ASP A 104 -29.12 13.99 -6.80
CA ASP A 104 -27.89 13.20 -6.99
C ASP A 104 -26.68 13.79 -6.27
N ARG A 105 -25.78 12.91 -5.83
CA ARG A 105 -24.42 13.20 -5.40
C ARG A 105 -23.46 12.82 -6.53
N PHE A 106 -22.43 13.60 -6.74
CA PHE A 106 -21.42 13.34 -7.76
C PHE A 106 -20.08 12.99 -7.14
N PHE A 107 -19.38 12.07 -7.80
CA PHE A 107 -18.08 11.59 -7.35
C PHE A 107 -17.09 11.56 -8.52
N HIS A 108 -15.92 12.13 -8.30
CA HIS A 108 -14.77 11.89 -9.15
C HIS A 108 -14.23 10.50 -8.85
N VAL A 109 -14.38 9.59 -9.78
CA VAL A 109 -13.95 8.21 -9.64
C VAL A 109 -12.67 7.99 -10.42
N PHE A 110 -11.73 7.32 -9.79
CA PHE A 110 -10.43 6.94 -10.36
C PHE A 110 -10.35 5.43 -10.40
N VAL A 111 -9.99 4.89 -11.56
CA VAL A 111 -9.91 3.45 -11.82
C VAL A 111 -8.50 3.10 -12.28
N VAL A 112 -7.91 2.11 -11.63
CA VAL A 112 -6.54 1.66 -11.90
C VAL A 112 -6.54 0.15 -12.14
N ASP A 113 -5.83 -0.27 -13.19
CA ASP A 113 -5.56 -1.68 -13.43
C ASP A 113 -4.48 -2.17 -12.43
N PRO A 114 -4.79 -3.17 -11.59
CA PRO A 114 -3.87 -3.68 -10.59
C PRO A 114 -2.57 -4.25 -11.20
N LEU A 115 -2.63 -4.82 -12.40
CA LEU A 115 -1.44 -5.35 -13.07
C LEU A 115 -0.48 -4.23 -13.48
N THR A 116 -1.03 -3.14 -14.01
CA THR A 116 -0.25 -1.96 -14.35
C THR A 116 0.39 -1.36 -13.09
N LEU A 117 -0.36 -1.28 -12.00
CA LEU A 117 0.15 -0.80 -10.72
C LEU A 117 1.32 -1.66 -10.21
N GLU A 118 1.17 -2.97 -10.22
CA GLU A 118 2.24 -3.88 -9.79
C GLU A 118 3.49 -3.75 -10.66
N GLN A 119 3.33 -3.64 -11.97
CA GLN A 119 4.45 -3.50 -12.91
C GLN A 119 5.21 -2.20 -12.70
N ASP A 120 4.51 -1.08 -12.60
CA ASP A 120 5.11 0.24 -12.44
C ASP A 120 5.90 0.35 -11.12
N TYR A 121 5.43 -0.31 -10.06
CA TYR A 121 6.02 -0.19 -8.73
C TYR A 121 6.99 -1.30 -8.35
N THR A 122 7.19 -2.31 -9.18
CA THR A 122 8.08 -3.46 -8.87
C THR A 122 9.44 -3.01 -8.36
N LYS A 123 10.12 -2.10 -9.09
CA LYS A 123 11.46 -1.61 -8.69
C LYS A 123 11.44 -0.83 -7.37
N VAL A 124 10.40 -0.03 -7.16
CA VAL A 124 10.25 0.75 -5.93
C VAL A 124 10.08 -0.17 -4.72
N ILE A 125 9.31 -1.25 -4.88
CA ILE A 125 9.07 -2.22 -3.81
C ILE A 125 10.32 -3.04 -3.51
N ASP A 126 11.12 -3.36 -4.50
CA ASP A 126 12.40 -4.05 -4.29
C ASP A 126 13.33 -3.23 -3.37
N GLU A 127 13.30 -1.89 -3.48
CA GLU A 127 14.16 -0.99 -2.73
C GLU A 127 13.58 -0.59 -1.37
N ILE A 128 12.33 -0.06 -1.33
CA ILE A 128 11.73 0.48 -0.10
C ILE A 128 10.68 -0.44 0.54
N LYS A 129 10.38 -1.59 -0.05
CA LYS A 129 9.49 -2.67 0.42
C LYS A 129 8.01 -2.33 0.55
N TYR A 130 7.66 -1.15 1.03
CA TYR A 130 6.28 -0.74 1.30
C TYR A 130 6.07 0.70 0.88
N ILE A 131 4.89 0.99 0.39
CA ILE A 131 4.45 2.35 0.09
C ILE A 131 3.18 2.62 0.90
N ASP A 132 3.21 3.68 1.70
CA ASP A 132 2.08 4.01 2.56
C ASP A 132 0.96 4.70 1.77
N GLN A 133 1.35 5.48 0.74
CA GLN A 133 0.40 6.25 -0.03
C GLN A 133 0.79 6.33 -1.51
N ILE A 134 -0.13 5.96 -2.39
CA ILE A 134 -0.05 6.14 -3.85
C ILE A 134 -1.27 6.96 -4.25
N VAL A 135 -1.03 8.17 -4.77
CA VAL A 135 -2.09 9.15 -5.07
C VAL A 135 -2.05 9.53 -6.55
N PRO A 136 -3.19 9.64 -7.24
CA PRO A 136 -3.24 10.27 -8.56
C PRO A 136 -2.58 11.64 -8.54
N ILE A 137 -1.63 11.89 -9.45
CA ILE A 137 -0.81 13.11 -9.44
C ILE A 137 -1.63 14.41 -9.34
N PRO A 138 -2.81 14.56 -10.00
CA PRO A 138 -3.60 15.77 -9.87
C PRO A 138 -4.10 16.03 -8.45
N LEU A 139 -4.31 15.00 -7.64
CA LEU A 139 -4.82 15.15 -6.27
C LEU A 139 -3.76 15.66 -5.28
N LEU A 140 -2.47 15.54 -5.63
CA LEU A 140 -1.38 16.11 -4.83
C LEU A 140 -1.48 17.64 -4.73
N LEU A 141 -2.08 18.28 -5.73
CA LEU A 141 -2.24 19.74 -5.81
C LEU A 141 -3.13 20.31 -4.70
N LYS A 142 -3.98 19.50 -4.06
CA LYS A 142 -4.75 19.89 -2.87
C LYS A 142 -3.86 20.49 -1.79
N SER A 143 -2.64 19.98 -1.67
CA SER A 143 -1.68 20.46 -0.66
C SER A 143 -1.27 21.91 -0.85
N LEU A 144 -1.30 22.46 -2.08
CA LEU A 144 -1.00 23.88 -2.34
C LEU A 144 -2.02 24.79 -1.70
N TYR A 145 -3.29 24.39 -1.72
CA TYR A 145 -4.39 25.15 -1.12
C TYR A 145 -4.41 25.01 0.40
N VAL A 146 -4.28 23.79 0.91
CA VAL A 146 -4.29 23.53 2.35
C VAL A 146 -3.13 24.22 3.07
N LYS A 147 -1.98 24.36 2.38
CA LYS A 147 -0.80 25.08 2.92
C LYS A 147 -0.75 26.55 2.51
N GLU A 148 -1.85 27.09 1.94
CA GLU A 148 -2.01 28.49 1.56
C GLU A 148 -0.87 29.01 0.64
N ILE A 149 -0.30 28.12 -0.20
CA ILE A 149 0.72 28.49 -1.19
C ILE A 149 0.07 29.24 -2.36
N ILE A 150 -1.17 28.86 -2.69
CA ILE A 150 -2.01 29.52 -3.69
C ILE A 150 -3.36 29.91 -3.09
N ASP A 151 -3.99 30.94 -3.67
CA ASP A 151 -5.30 31.38 -3.23
C ASP A 151 -6.36 30.31 -3.49
N SER A 152 -7.31 30.16 -2.58
CA SER A 152 -8.36 29.16 -2.65
C SER A 152 -9.65 29.66 -3.33
N SER A 153 -9.74 30.93 -3.70
CA SER A 153 -10.98 31.56 -4.18
C SER A 153 -11.18 31.49 -5.69
N ASP A 154 -10.15 31.07 -6.44
CA ASP A 154 -10.12 31.15 -7.90
C ASP A 154 -10.19 29.79 -8.58
N VAL A 155 -10.46 29.83 -9.91
CA VAL A 155 -10.43 28.64 -10.78
C VAL A 155 -9.05 28.52 -11.43
N HIS A 156 -8.30 27.56 -10.98
CA HIS A 156 -6.93 27.33 -11.41
C HIS A 156 -6.82 26.16 -12.38
N CYS A 157 -6.01 26.36 -13.42
CA CYS A 157 -5.57 25.31 -14.31
C CYS A 157 -4.11 24.98 -14.06
N PHE A 158 -3.78 23.71 -13.97
CA PHE A 158 -2.41 23.24 -13.82
C PHE A 158 -2.01 22.41 -15.04
N ILE A 159 -0.87 22.73 -15.61
CA ILE A 159 -0.28 22.05 -16.74
C ILE A 159 1.15 21.67 -16.36
N TYR A 160 1.44 20.39 -16.37
CA TYR A 160 2.79 19.93 -16.04
C TYR A 160 3.26 18.84 -16.99
N PHE A 161 4.46 19.05 -17.55
CA PHE A 161 5.07 18.16 -18.53
C PHE A 161 6.19 17.37 -17.85
N GLN A 162 5.98 16.07 -17.74
CA GLN A 162 6.99 15.11 -17.29
C GLN A 162 7.64 14.42 -18.50
N GLU A 163 8.67 13.63 -18.25
CA GLU A 163 9.38 12.91 -19.29
C GLU A 163 8.45 12.00 -20.10
N ASN A 164 7.67 11.15 -19.43
CA ASN A 164 6.81 10.14 -20.05
C ASN A 164 5.31 10.46 -19.99
N ASP A 165 4.91 11.47 -19.22
CA ASP A 165 3.53 11.87 -19.04
C ASP A 165 3.39 13.40 -19.04
N ALA A 166 2.19 13.88 -19.25
CA ALA A 166 1.85 15.27 -19.03
C ALA A 166 0.39 15.37 -18.66
N PHE A 167 0.04 16.27 -17.77
CA PHE A 167 -1.34 16.44 -17.35
C PHE A 167 -1.82 17.88 -17.42
N PHE A 168 -3.11 17.97 -17.62
CA PHE A 168 -3.93 19.16 -17.42
C PHE A 168 -4.88 18.87 -16.24
N CYS A 169 -5.00 19.81 -15.31
CA CYS A 169 -5.87 19.65 -14.16
C CYS A 169 -6.57 20.96 -13.82
N ILE A 170 -7.81 20.90 -13.35
CA ILE A 170 -8.62 22.04 -12.93
C ILE A 170 -9.00 21.88 -11.47
N TYR A 171 -8.80 22.95 -10.71
CA TYR A 171 -9.32 23.17 -9.37
C TYR A 171 -10.21 24.39 -9.34
N ASN A 172 -11.30 24.33 -8.61
CA ASN A 172 -12.18 25.43 -8.32
C ASN A 172 -12.40 25.52 -6.82
N GLU A 173 -12.10 26.67 -6.22
CA GLU A 173 -12.24 26.87 -4.78
C GLU A 173 -11.60 25.74 -3.97
N GLN A 174 -10.34 25.40 -4.29
CA GLN A 174 -9.54 24.30 -3.70
C GLN A 174 -10.08 22.86 -3.95
N GLU A 175 -11.19 22.70 -4.66
CA GLU A 175 -11.73 21.37 -4.96
C GLU A 175 -11.32 20.90 -6.35
N PHE A 176 -10.98 19.62 -6.45
CA PHE A 176 -10.65 18.98 -7.71
C PHE A 176 -11.89 18.90 -8.62
N ILE A 177 -11.77 19.36 -9.86
CA ILE A 177 -12.86 19.36 -10.85
C ILE A 177 -12.60 18.39 -11.99
N TYR A 178 -11.38 18.39 -12.54
CA TYR A 178 -11.09 17.62 -13.74
C TYR A 178 -9.60 17.42 -13.92
N ALA A 179 -9.22 16.27 -14.45
CA ALA A 179 -7.88 16.04 -14.94
C ALA A 179 -7.89 15.25 -16.24
N LYS A 180 -6.91 15.53 -17.09
CA LYS A 180 -6.71 14.85 -18.38
C LYS A 180 -5.23 14.66 -18.64
N SER A 181 -4.87 13.46 -19.11
CA SER A 181 -3.55 13.24 -19.69
C SER A 181 -3.43 14.00 -21.01
N LEU A 182 -2.36 14.73 -21.17
CA LEU A 182 -2.03 15.44 -22.39
C LEU A 182 -1.30 14.51 -23.37
N LYS A 183 -1.46 14.78 -24.64
CA LYS A 183 -0.83 14.01 -25.72
C LYS A 183 0.70 14.23 -25.80
N PHE A 184 1.20 15.33 -25.24
CA PHE A 184 2.59 15.76 -25.39
C PHE A 184 3.34 15.65 -24.05
N SER A 185 4.01 14.53 -23.78
CA SER A 185 5.06 14.45 -22.78
C SER A 185 6.37 15.06 -23.30
N LEU A 186 7.38 15.26 -22.47
CA LEU A 186 8.67 15.80 -22.93
C LEU A 186 9.32 14.92 -24.01
N LEU A 187 9.19 13.59 -23.95
CA LEU A 187 9.65 12.68 -24.99
C LEU A 187 8.89 12.90 -26.29
N GLN A 188 7.58 13.00 -26.24
CA GLN A 188 6.75 13.26 -27.43
C GLN A 188 6.96 14.66 -28.00
N MET A 189 7.25 15.65 -27.14
CA MET A 189 7.68 16.98 -27.57
C MET A 189 9.03 16.91 -28.31
N HIS A 190 9.96 16.16 -27.78
CA HIS A 190 11.27 15.95 -28.39
C HIS A 190 11.13 15.30 -29.79
N GLU A 191 10.38 14.20 -29.88
CA GLU A 191 10.10 13.53 -31.15
C GLU A 191 9.48 14.49 -32.15
N ARG A 192 8.44 15.22 -31.74
CA ARG A 192 7.76 16.20 -32.59
C ARG A 192 8.67 17.36 -32.97
N PHE A 193 9.51 17.82 -32.07
CA PHE A 193 10.51 18.86 -32.35
C PHE A 193 11.50 18.40 -33.41
N CYS A 194 12.03 17.17 -33.31
CA CYS A 194 12.92 16.58 -34.31
C CYS A 194 12.25 16.48 -35.70
N GLU A 195 10.96 16.07 -35.73
CA GLU A 195 10.18 16.06 -36.99
C GLU A 195 10.05 17.46 -37.60
N LEU A 196 9.75 18.48 -36.77
CA LEU A 196 9.61 19.86 -37.22
C LEU A 196 10.93 20.45 -37.69
N LEU A 197 12.03 20.08 -37.04
CA LEU A 197 13.36 20.52 -37.38
C LEU A 197 13.90 19.82 -38.64
N GLY A 198 13.47 18.59 -38.89
CA GLY A 198 13.96 17.75 -39.98
C GLY A 198 15.26 17.04 -39.70
N GLU A 199 15.73 17.07 -38.46
CA GLU A 199 16.93 16.37 -37.98
C GLU A 199 16.71 15.78 -36.59
N GLN A 200 17.48 14.74 -36.27
CA GLN A 200 17.44 14.11 -34.94
C GLN A 200 18.48 14.79 -34.03
N ILE A 201 18.02 15.25 -32.90
CA ILE A 201 18.87 15.72 -31.81
C ILE A 201 18.70 14.77 -30.60
N ASP A 202 19.70 14.72 -29.73
CA ASP A 202 19.60 13.93 -28.50
C ASP A 202 18.61 14.55 -27.52
N PHE A 203 17.87 13.70 -26.78
CA PHE A 203 16.88 14.12 -25.80
C PHE A 203 17.49 15.01 -24.70
N ASN A 204 18.69 14.69 -24.22
CA ASN A 204 19.38 15.50 -23.23
C ASN A 204 19.75 16.89 -23.76
N THR A 205 20.12 16.97 -25.04
CA THR A 205 20.38 18.25 -25.74
C THR A 205 19.12 19.08 -25.82
N PHE A 206 17.99 18.47 -26.23
CA PHE A 206 16.67 19.12 -26.24
C PHE A 206 16.26 19.58 -24.85
N GLY A 207 16.37 18.72 -23.82
CA GLY A 207 16.05 19.06 -22.44
C GLY A 207 16.91 20.19 -21.88
N THR A 208 18.20 20.18 -22.18
CA THR A 208 19.14 21.23 -21.76
C THR A 208 18.83 22.57 -22.41
N MET A 209 18.50 22.56 -23.69
CA MET A 209 18.05 23.76 -24.43
C MET A 209 16.77 24.32 -23.81
N LEU A 210 15.74 23.49 -23.60
CA LEU A 210 14.51 23.94 -22.96
C LEU A 210 14.73 24.52 -21.55
N ALA A 211 15.56 23.88 -20.74
CA ALA A 211 15.82 24.30 -19.39
C ALA A 211 16.65 25.59 -19.29
N LYS A 212 17.59 25.82 -20.23
CA LYS A 212 18.51 26.97 -20.16
C LYS A 212 18.07 28.17 -21.00
N GLU A 213 17.57 27.90 -22.18
CA GLU A 213 17.26 28.93 -23.19
C GLU A 213 15.75 29.10 -23.38
N GLY A 214 14.99 28.01 -23.18
CA GLY A 214 13.53 28.00 -23.36
C GLY A 214 13.11 28.39 -24.78
N LEU A 215 12.04 29.17 -24.88
CA LEU A 215 11.53 29.70 -26.14
C LEU A 215 12.35 30.87 -26.69
N ASN A 216 13.29 31.39 -25.90
CA ASN A 216 14.15 32.50 -26.25
C ASN A 216 15.53 32.03 -26.75
N THR A 217 15.63 30.80 -27.23
CA THR A 217 16.91 30.26 -27.76
C THR A 217 17.49 31.14 -28.85
N SER A 218 18.81 31.27 -28.85
CA SER A 218 19.55 32.07 -29.84
C SER A 218 19.54 31.45 -31.24
N ASN A 219 19.29 30.16 -31.38
CA ASN A 219 19.13 29.47 -32.64
C ASN A 219 17.76 29.73 -33.26
N SER A 220 17.71 30.49 -34.34
CA SER A 220 16.45 30.90 -34.98
C SER A 220 15.62 29.73 -35.52
N ASP A 221 16.23 28.63 -35.94
CA ASP A 221 15.53 27.45 -36.40
C ASP A 221 14.92 26.69 -35.24
N TYR A 222 15.65 26.57 -34.15
CA TYR A 222 15.12 25.97 -32.92
C TYR A 222 13.96 26.80 -32.36
N GLN A 223 14.12 28.12 -32.25
CA GLN A 223 13.08 29.02 -31.77
C GLN A 223 11.79 28.89 -32.59
N ARG A 224 11.91 28.97 -33.92
CA ARG A 224 10.74 28.86 -34.80
C ARG A 224 10.01 27.51 -34.62
N ASN A 225 10.76 26.41 -34.54
CA ASN A 225 10.17 25.09 -34.38
C ASN A 225 9.62 24.84 -32.97
N LEU A 226 10.23 25.42 -31.92
CA LEU A 226 9.67 25.42 -30.57
C LEU A 226 8.36 26.20 -30.50
N ILE A 227 8.30 27.38 -31.08
CA ILE A 227 7.06 28.19 -31.13
C ILE A 227 5.95 27.41 -31.85
N LYS A 228 6.29 26.72 -32.94
CA LYS A 228 5.33 25.89 -33.68
C LYS A 228 4.86 24.69 -32.83
N LEU A 229 5.80 23.99 -32.18
CA LEU A 229 5.50 22.88 -31.29
C LEU A 229 4.57 23.30 -30.15
N PHE A 230 4.92 24.37 -29.43
CA PHE A 230 4.10 24.85 -28.34
C PHE A 230 2.75 25.41 -28.80
N GLY A 231 2.69 25.95 -30.01
CA GLY A 231 1.42 26.31 -30.65
C GLY A 231 0.51 25.11 -30.86
N GLU A 232 1.04 23.97 -31.33
CA GLU A 232 0.29 22.73 -31.48
C GLU A 232 -0.19 22.21 -30.09
N ILE A 233 0.65 22.32 -29.06
CA ILE A 233 0.33 21.91 -27.70
C ILE A 233 -0.76 22.78 -27.10
N PHE A 234 -0.66 24.10 -27.21
CA PHE A 234 -1.63 25.03 -26.66
C PHE A 234 -2.97 24.98 -27.40
N LEU A 235 -2.97 24.67 -28.69
CA LEU A 235 -4.20 24.39 -29.40
C LEU A 235 -4.94 23.20 -28.78
N HIS A 236 -4.20 22.11 -28.55
CA HIS A 236 -4.78 20.93 -27.89
C HIS A 236 -5.28 21.23 -26.47
N ILE A 237 -4.51 22.01 -25.69
CA ILE A 237 -4.92 22.43 -24.34
C ILE A 237 -6.17 23.32 -24.40
N SER A 238 -6.25 24.24 -25.36
CA SER A 238 -7.42 25.08 -25.57
C SER A 238 -8.68 24.26 -25.85
N ASP A 239 -8.58 23.19 -26.65
CA ASP A 239 -9.69 22.27 -26.91
C ASP A 239 -10.13 21.54 -25.61
N ILE A 240 -9.18 21.09 -24.79
CA ILE A 240 -9.47 20.46 -23.49
C ILE A 240 -10.14 21.47 -22.55
N MET A 241 -9.65 22.70 -22.49
CA MET A 241 -10.25 23.77 -21.68
C MET A 241 -11.67 24.08 -22.13
N ALA A 242 -11.90 24.19 -23.45
CA ALA A 242 -13.22 24.44 -24.02
C ALA A 242 -14.20 23.27 -23.74
N TYR A 243 -13.72 22.04 -23.76
CA TYR A 243 -14.48 20.87 -23.32
C TYR A 243 -14.82 20.94 -21.83
N ALA A 244 -13.80 21.13 -20.99
CA ALA A 244 -13.97 21.17 -19.55
C ALA A 244 -14.92 22.29 -19.11
N LYS A 245 -14.80 23.48 -19.71
CA LYS A 245 -15.69 24.62 -19.46
C LYS A 245 -17.16 24.26 -19.68
N ARG A 246 -17.47 23.52 -20.75
CA ARG A 246 -18.83 23.07 -21.05
C ARG A 246 -19.28 21.91 -20.17
N ALA A 247 -18.43 20.91 -20.03
CA ALA A 247 -18.76 19.67 -19.31
C ALA A 247 -18.92 19.89 -17.81
N TYR A 248 -18.16 20.85 -17.24
CA TYR A 248 -18.14 21.12 -15.81
C TYR A 248 -18.75 22.48 -15.44
N GLU A 249 -19.39 23.17 -16.39
CA GLU A 249 -20.11 24.43 -16.20
C GLU A 249 -19.22 25.53 -15.58
N ILE A 250 -17.94 25.54 -15.95
CA ILE A 250 -16.97 26.51 -15.46
C ILE A 250 -17.21 27.85 -16.19
N ASN A 251 -17.53 28.89 -15.44
CA ASN A 251 -17.82 30.20 -16.01
C ASN A 251 -16.55 30.86 -16.59
N ARG A 252 -15.45 30.83 -15.85
CA ARG A 252 -14.15 31.39 -16.25
C ARG A 252 -13.01 30.58 -15.64
N PHE A 253 -11.86 30.68 -16.24
CA PHE A 253 -10.59 30.31 -15.64
C PHE A 253 -9.89 31.60 -15.23
N ASP A 254 -9.27 31.61 -14.07
CA ASP A 254 -8.60 32.79 -13.52
C ASP A 254 -7.10 32.76 -13.80
N GLU A 255 -6.43 31.64 -13.50
CA GLU A 255 -4.99 31.49 -13.67
C GLU A 255 -4.60 30.11 -14.22
N ILE A 256 -3.48 30.08 -14.93
CA ILE A 256 -2.83 28.84 -15.40
C ILE A 256 -1.46 28.76 -14.74
N PHE A 257 -1.16 27.62 -14.11
CA PHE A 257 0.17 27.25 -13.66
C PHE A 257 0.77 26.26 -14.65
N ILE A 258 1.91 26.63 -15.29
CA ILE A 258 2.54 25.80 -16.30
C ILE A 258 3.98 25.52 -15.94
N GLY A 259 4.39 24.24 -16.04
CA GLY A 259 5.76 23.86 -15.74
C GLY A 259 6.18 22.53 -16.32
N THR A 260 7.44 22.18 -16.13
CA THR A 260 8.04 20.94 -16.61
C THR A 260 8.93 20.30 -15.55
N SER A 261 9.13 19.00 -15.64
CA SER A 261 10.10 18.29 -14.80
C SER A 261 11.56 18.72 -15.08
N LEU A 262 11.82 19.44 -16.19
CA LEU A 262 13.11 20.06 -16.48
C LEU A 262 13.27 21.40 -15.75
N GLY A 263 12.19 22.01 -15.27
CA GLY A 263 12.10 23.26 -14.60
C GLY A 263 11.33 24.36 -15.31
N SER A 264 11.51 25.57 -14.84
CA SER A 264 10.96 26.74 -15.49
C SER A 264 11.59 26.88 -16.88
N VAL A 265 10.74 26.87 -17.92
CA VAL A 265 11.14 27.08 -19.32
C VAL A 265 10.95 28.55 -19.65
N LEU A 266 12.05 29.23 -19.94
CA LEU A 266 12.03 30.67 -20.17
C LEU A 266 11.10 31.07 -21.34
N GLY A 267 10.18 31.99 -21.07
CA GLY A 267 9.21 32.50 -22.07
C GLY A 267 8.01 31.57 -22.35
N LEU A 268 7.93 30.41 -21.66
CA LEU A 268 6.82 29.50 -21.84
C LEU A 268 5.50 30.04 -21.27
N ASP A 269 5.57 30.64 -20.10
CA ASP A 269 4.45 31.29 -19.43
C ASP A 269 3.92 32.49 -20.21
N GLU A 270 4.78 33.36 -20.70
CA GLU A 270 4.42 34.51 -21.53
C GLU A 270 3.77 34.06 -22.86
N TYR A 271 4.35 33.02 -23.50
CA TYR A 271 3.80 32.46 -24.73
C TYR A 271 2.43 31.79 -24.50
N ALA A 272 2.32 31.00 -23.41
CA ALA A 272 1.07 30.38 -23.01
C ALA A 272 0.00 31.45 -22.70
N GLN A 273 0.35 32.50 -21.96
CA GLN A 273 -0.54 33.61 -21.68
C GLN A 273 -1.05 34.29 -22.97
N THR A 274 -0.14 34.54 -23.91
CA THR A 274 -0.49 35.15 -25.19
C THR A 274 -1.41 34.27 -26.01
N TYR A 275 -1.16 32.96 -26.04
CA TYR A 275 -1.92 32.00 -26.85
C TYR A 275 -3.28 31.66 -26.25
N LEU A 276 -3.34 31.40 -24.95
CA LEU A 276 -4.55 30.99 -24.23
C LEU A 276 -5.40 32.18 -23.75
N GLY A 277 -4.85 33.40 -23.74
CA GLY A 277 -5.54 34.60 -23.30
C GLY A 277 -5.83 34.66 -21.81
N LEU A 278 -5.07 33.91 -20.98
CA LEU A 278 -5.26 33.81 -19.55
C LEU A 278 -3.95 34.10 -18.83
N LYS A 279 -4.02 34.66 -17.64
CA LYS A 279 -2.87 34.87 -16.78
C LYS A 279 -2.18 33.55 -16.55
N THR A 280 -0.92 33.47 -16.93
CA THR A 280 -0.13 32.24 -16.82
C THR A 280 1.09 32.49 -15.94
N ILE A 281 1.31 31.60 -15.01
CA ILE A 281 2.37 31.69 -13.99
C ILE A 281 3.20 30.39 -14.08
N PRO A 282 4.52 30.44 -13.91
CA PRO A 282 5.35 29.25 -13.83
C PRO A 282 4.88 28.32 -12.69
N PHE A 283 4.80 27.03 -12.96
CA PHE A 283 4.59 26.00 -11.94
C PHE A 283 5.91 25.77 -11.21
N ASP A 284 6.28 26.72 -10.39
CA ASP A 284 7.53 26.76 -9.62
C ASP A 284 7.27 27.42 -8.26
N PHE A 285 6.69 26.63 -7.37
CA PHE A 285 6.26 27.10 -6.05
C PHE A 285 7.39 26.97 -5.04
N ASP A 286 7.41 27.90 -4.09
CA ASP A 286 8.24 27.77 -2.90
C ASP A 286 7.48 26.96 -1.82
N TYR A 287 7.91 25.73 -1.61
CA TYR A 287 7.34 24.85 -0.59
C TYR A 287 8.01 24.97 0.78
N GLY A 288 8.98 25.87 0.93
CA GLY A 288 9.72 26.06 2.17
C GLY A 288 10.74 24.95 2.48
N PHE A 289 11.12 24.13 1.47
CA PHE A 289 12.14 23.10 1.64
C PHE A 289 13.53 23.63 1.31
N ASN A 290 14.49 23.38 2.22
CA ASN A 290 15.90 23.55 1.90
C ASN A 290 16.40 22.33 1.13
N THR A 291 16.74 22.52 -0.15
CA THR A 291 17.21 21.49 -1.05
C THR A 291 18.74 21.46 -1.20
N GLU A 292 19.48 22.15 -0.31
CA GLU A 292 20.96 22.25 -0.35
C GLU A 292 21.53 22.73 -1.71
N GLY A 293 20.72 23.51 -2.45
CA GLY A 293 21.09 24.05 -3.76
C GLY A 293 20.88 23.08 -4.93
N PHE A 294 20.37 21.86 -4.68
CA PHE A 294 19.95 20.96 -5.74
C PHE A 294 18.52 21.29 -6.18
N ARG A 295 18.31 21.20 -7.49
CA ARG A 295 16.97 21.28 -8.02
C ARG A 295 16.22 19.97 -7.79
N VAL A 296 15.08 20.06 -7.14
CA VAL A 296 14.15 18.96 -6.94
C VAL A 296 12.93 19.17 -7.83
N ASP A 297 12.46 18.10 -8.49
CA ASP A 297 11.23 18.14 -9.27
C ASP A 297 10.04 18.54 -8.38
N GLN A 298 9.19 19.41 -8.92
CA GLN A 298 8.02 19.94 -8.21
C GLN A 298 7.08 18.83 -7.71
N ILE A 299 7.00 17.70 -8.44
CA ILE A 299 6.16 16.56 -8.02
C ILE A 299 6.69 15.91 -6.75
N HIS A 300 8.01 15.80 -6.58
CA HIS A 300 8.59 15.32 -5.33
C HIS A 300 8.28 16.26 -4.16
N GLN A 301 8.39 17.54 -4.38
CA GLN A 301 8.05 18.54 -3.36
C GLN A 301 6.56 18.49 -2.98
N LEU A 302 5.66 18.33 -3.97
CA LEU A 302 4.23 18.12 -3.76
C LEU A 302 3.94 16.85 -2.95
N MET A 303 4.62 15.73 -3.26
CA MET A 303 4.48 14.50 -2.48
C MET A 303 4.87 14.70 -1.01
N HIS A 304 5.95 15.43 -0.76
CA HIS A 304 6.36 15.76 0.60
C HIS A 304 5.36 16.68 1.30
N LEU A 305 4.83 17.67 0.60
CA LEU A 305 3.82 18.55 1.13
C LEU A 305 2.53 17.80 1.46
N TYR A 306 2.05 16.98 0.51
CA TYR A 306 0.85 16.16 0.67
C TYR A 306 1.00 15.13 1.79
N GLY A 307 2.16 14.50 1.91
CA GLY A 307 2.46 13.57 3.00
C GLY A 307 2.44 14.19 4.39
N ARG A 308 2.50 15.53 4.51
CA ARG A 308 2.41 16.28 5.78
C ARG A 308 1.02 16.76 6.13
N LEU A 309 0.07 16.61 5.22
CA LEU A 309 -1.32 16.94 5.51
C LEU A 309 -1.87 16.00 6.58
N GLU A 310 -2.78 16.51 7.40
CA GLU A 310 -3.57 15.66 8.29
C GLU A 310 -4.48 14.72 7.50
N ALA A 311 -4.95 13.65 8.12
CA ALA A 311 -5.77 12.66 7.43
C ALA A 311 -7.08 13.27 6.87
N GLU A 312 -7.66 14.21 7.61
CA GLU A 312 -8.89 14.92 7.24
C GLU A 312 -8.69 15.96 6.12
N GLU A 313 -7.45 16.41 5.92
CA GLU A 313 -7.08 17.38 4.89
C GLU A 313 -6.81 16.69 3.54
N ARG A 314 -6.54 15.39 3.54
CA ARG A 314 -6.25 14.61 2.33
C ARG A 314 -7.53 14.10 1.70
N TYR A 315 -7.47 13.87 0.40
CA TYR A 315 -8.48 13.03 -0.23
C TYR A 315 -8.32 11.57 0.20
N ASP A 316 -9.42 10.87 0.50
CA ASP A 316 -9.42 9.43 0.75
C ASP A 316 -9.29 8.66 -0.57
N CYS A 317 -8.16 8.85 -1.24
CA CYS A 317 -7.85 8.29 -2.54
C CYS A 317 -6.44 7.71 -2.55
N ASN A 318 -6.30 6.53 -1.94
CA ASN A 318 -5.02 5.83 -1.84
C ASN A 318 -5.09 4.50 -2.60
N PHE A 319 -4.23 4.34 -3.59
CA PHE A 319 -4.12 3.15 -4.44
C PHE A 319 -3.05 2.16 -4.00
N THR A 320 -2.43 2.36 -2.83
CA THR A 320 -1.39 1.42 -2.39
C THR A 320 -1.98 0.03 -2.15
N VAL A 321 -1.33 -0.96 -2.73
CA VAL A 321 -1.50 -2.38 -2.42
C VAL A 321 -0.30 -2.93 -1.64
N PHE A 322 0.72 -2.10 -1.46
CA PHE A 322 2.01 -2.43 -0.86
C PHE A 322 2.06 -2.03 0.61
N HIS A 323 1.04 -2.43 1.35
CA HIS A 323 0.87 -2.04 2.74
C HIS A 323 1.97 -2.59 3.65
N ARG A 324 2.35 -1.82 4.65
CA ARG A 324 3.18 -2.32 5.75
C ARG A 324 2.45 -3.44 6.47
N PRO A 325 3.15 -4.54 6.78
CA PRO A 325 2.53 -5.55 7.61
C PRO A 325 2.19 -4.95 8.99
N PRO A 326 1.05 -5.32 9.56
CA PRO A 326 0.64 -4.80 10.86
C PRO A 326 1.73 -5.08 11.91
N PRO A 327 1.81 -4.30 13.01
CA PRO A 327 2.74 -4.52 14.09
C PRO A 327 2.71 -5.98 14.55
N PHE A 328 3.86 -6.52 14.93
CA PHE A 328 4.02 -7.94 15.26
C PHE A 328 2.93 -8.48 16.20
N ALA A 329 2.57 -7.70 17.22
CA ALA A 329 1.51 -8.07 18.17
C ALA A 329 0.11 -8.21 17.54
N LYS A 330 -0.15 -7.55 16.40
CA LYS A 330 -1.44 -7.63 15.67
C LYS A 330 -1.45 -8.73 14.61
N ARG A 331 -0.29 -9.27 14.23
CA ARG A 331 -0.20 -10.38 13.29
C ARG A 331 -0.68 -11.67 13.92
N GLU A 332 -1.24 -12.57 13.14
CA GLU A 332 -1.68 -13.88 13.66
C GLU A 332 -0.54 -14.65 14.32
N SER A 333 0.65 -14.63 13.71
CA SER A 333 1.86 -15.18 14.29
C SER A 333 2.27 -14.50 15.61
N GLY A 334 2.14 -13.19 15.69
CA GLY A 334 2.42 -12.42 16.90
C GLY A 334 1.42 -12.70 18.01
N LYS A 335 0.12 -12.82 17.69
CA LYS A 335 -0.91 -13.23 18.64
C LYS A 335 -0.64 -14.62 19.18
N LEU A 336 -0.25 -15.56 18.32
CA LEU A 336 0.06 -16.93 18.69
C LEU A 336 1.28 -16.99 19.64
N ILE A 337 2.33 -16.20 19.35
CA ILE A 337 3.51 -16.09 20.22
C ILE A 337 3.15 -15.43 21.56
N LEU A 338 2.31 -14.40 21.57
CA LEU A 338 1.83 -13.77 22.80
C LEU A 338 0.99 -14.73 23.63
N ILE A 339 0.12 -15.53 23.00
CA ILE A 339 -0.67 -16.56 23.69
C ILE A 339 0.26 -17.64 24.24
N ALA A 340 1.22 -18.11 23.46
CA ALA A 340 2.20 -19.10 23.91
C ALA A 340 3.05 -18.56 25.06
N ALA A 341 3.52 -17.31 24.99
CA ALA A 341 4.28 -16.67 26.06
C ALA A 341 3.42 -16.46 27.33
N ALA A 342 2.16 -16.05 27.19
CA ALA A 342 1.23 -15.92 28.30
C ALA A 342 0.90 -17.28 28.94
N SER A 343 0.74 -18.33 28.13
CA SER A 343 0.52 -19.69 28.61
C SER A 343 1.75 -20.23 29.33
N LEU A 344 2.95 -19.95 28.83
CA LEU A 344 4.23 -20.31 29.47
C LEU A 344 4.39 -19.55 30.80
N ALA A 345 4.10 -18.26 30.81
CA ALA A 345 4.16 -17.45 32.04
C ALA A 345 3.12 -17.93 33.05
N GLY A 346 1.91 -18.27 32.64
CA GLY A 346 0.89 -18.87 33.49
C GLY A 346 1.29 -20.24 34.04
N ALA A 347 1.90 -21.07 33.20
CA ALA A 347 2.44 -22.36 33.66
C ALA A 347 3.60 -22.24 34.63
N LEU A 348 4.43 -21.19 34.51
CA LEU A 348 5.53 -20.89 35.42
C LEU A 348 5.09 -20.18 36.70
N LEU A 349 3.94 -19.51 36.71
CA LEU A 349 3.40 -18.87 37.93
C LEU A 349 3.10 -19.89 39.03
N TYR A 350 2.50 -21.03 38.70
CA TYR A 350 2.13 -22.06 39.68
C TYR A 350 3.37 -22.68 40.36
N PRO A 351 4.37 -23.19 39.67
CA PRO A 351 5.60 -23.67 40.30
C PRO A 351 6.38 -22.55 40.97
N GLY A 352 6.37 -21.32 40.47
CA GLY A 352 7.02 -20.16 41.08
C GLY A 352 6.39 -19.78 42.43
N VAL A 353 5.08 -19.79 42.53
CA VAL A 353 4.34 -19.56 43.79
C VAL A 353 4.61 -20.72 44.79
N TYR A 354 4.57 -21.95 44.26
CA TYR A 354 4.83 -23.13 45.10
C TYR A 354 6.28 -23.14 45.61
N TRP A 355 7.25 -22.77 44.79
CA TRP A 355 8.65 -22.63 45.17
C TRP A 355 8.85 -21.50 46.18
N GLY A 356 8.18 -20.38 45.99
CA GLY A 356 8.17 -19.25 46.93
C GLY A 356 7.59 -19.62 48.29
N LEU A 357 6.48 -20.38 48.31
CA LEU A 357 5.87 -20.89 49.51
C LEU A 357 6.79 -21.91 50.22
N SER A 358 7.44 -22.81 49.46
CA SER A 358 8.43 -23.75 49.97
C SER A 358 9.62 -23.03 50.60
N TYR A 359 10.09 -21.93 49.98
CA TYR A 359 11.18 -21.10 50.56
C TYR A 359 10.75 -20.40 51.86
N ILE A 360 9.49 -19.97 51.94
CA ILE A 360 8.96 -19.37 53.19
C ILE A 360 8.84 -20.44 54.30
N GLU A 361 8.42 -21.66 53.92
CA GLU A 361 8.39 -22.79 54.88
C GLU A 361 9.79 -23.19 55.33
N GLU A 362 10.77 -23.27 54.38
CA GLU A 362 12.16 -23.52 54.77
C GLU A 362 12.75 -22.43 55.70
N PHE A 363 12.40 -21.16 55.41
CA PHE A 363 12.82 -20.06 56.30
C PHE A 363 12.16 -20.14 57.68
N HIS A 364 10.86 -20.46 57.73
CA HIS A 364 10.16 -20.70 58.99
C HIS A 364 10.73 -21.91 59.74
N HIS A 365 11.05 -22.99 59.00
CA HIS A 365 11.73 -24.14 59.57
C HIS A 365 13.13 -23.79 60.11
N ALA A 366 13.88 -22.98 59.38
CA ALA A 366 15.23 -22.56 59.84
C ALA A 366 15.16 -21.67 61.11
N VAL A 367 14.14 -20.80 61.19
CA VAL A 367 13.91 -19.99 62.42
C VAL A 367 13.46 -20.86 63.58
N LEU A 368 12.50 -21.76 63.33
CA LEU A 368 12.02 -22.72 64.33
C LEU A 368 13.14 -23.68 64.79
N THR A 369 13.99 -24.09 63.83
CA THR A 369 15.17 -24.96 64.19
C THR A 369 16.13 -24.23 65.08
N LYS A 370 16.41 -22.93 64.84
CA LYS A 370 17.28 -22.11 65.73
C LYS A 370 16.65 -21.90 67.11
N GLU A 371 15.35 -21.65 67.17
CA GLU A 371 14.67 -21.58 68.49
C GLU A 371 14.71 -22.94 69.25
N TYR A 372 14.51 -24.02 68.44
CA TYR A 372 14.59 -25.38 69.02
C TYR A 372 15.99 -25.78 69.48
N GLU A 373 17.03 -25.39 68.72
CA GLU A 373 18.42 -25.58 69.15
C GLU A 373 18.74 -24.81 70.43
N GLN A 374 18.24 -23.58 70.61
CA GLN A 374 18.42 -22.81 71.83
C GLN A 374 17.75 -23.50 73.04
N VAL A 375 16.55 -24.07 72.85
CA VAL A 375 15.85 -24.81 73.90
C VAL A 375 16.49 -26.18 74.15
N HIS A 376 17.16 -26.74 73.13
CA HIS A 376 17.78 -28.07 73.24
C HIS A 376 19.18 -28.05 73.96
N ILE A 377 19.88 -26.93 73.84
CA ILE A 377 21.10 -26.69 74.58
C ILE A 377 20.84 -26.71 76.11
N GLU A 378 19.64 -26.35 76.53
CA GLU A 378 19.26 -26.40 77.97
C GLU A 378 18.90 -27.81 78.48
N LYS A 379 18.74 -28.79 77.58
CA LYS A 379 18.41 -30.17 77.98
C LYS A 379 19.21 -31.21 77.23
N MET A 380 20.46 -31.39 77.69
CA MET A 380 21.36 -32.44 77.19
C MET A 380 20.91 -33.86 77.58
N THR A 381 19.79 -34.33 77.04
CA THR A 381 19.55 -35.79 77.12
C THR A 381 18.51 -36.19 76.05
N ARG A 382 18.92 -36.46 74.83
CA ARG A 382 18.10 -37.34 73.97
C ARG A 382 18.73 -37.58 72.58
N GLU A 383 19.75 -38.47 72.57
CA GLU A 383 20.32 -39.02 71.31
C GLU A 383 19.25 -39.74 70.44
N ALA A 384 18.16 -40.22 71.06
CA ALA A 384 17.13 -40.89 70.31
C ALA A 384 16.30 -40.01 69.32
N THR A 385 16.28 -38.69 69.55
CA THR A 385 15.52 -37.76 68.67
C THR A 385 16.28 -37.36 67.41
N VAL A 386 17.63 -37.51 67.48
CA VAL A 386 18.47 -37.20 66.29
C VAL A 386 18.33 -38.27 65.21
N ASN A 387 18.27 -39.54 65.59
CA ASN A 387 18.15 -40.65 64.65
C ASN A 387 16.74 -40.67 63.94
N LEU A 388 15.69 -40.27 64.66
CA LEU A 388 14.35 -40.16 64.09
C LEU A 388 14.27 -39.03 63.07
N LYS A 389 14.95 -37.90 63.29
CA LYS A 389 14.98 -36.78 62.33
C LYS A 389 15.83 -37.07 61.10
N LEU A 390 16.87 -37.92 61.23
CA LEU A 390 17.67 -38.33 60.08
C LEU A 390 16.85 -39.23 59.13
N ALA A 391 16.06 -40.13 59.67
CA ALA A 391 15.19 -41.00 58.89
C ALA A 391 14.12 -40.20 58.12
N ASN A 392 13.53 -39.18 58.75
CA ASN A 392 12.54 -38.30 58.10
C ASN A 392 13.17 -37.41 57.02
N LYS A 393 14.41 -37.01 57.18
CA LYS A 393 15.16 -36.25 56.17
C LYS A 393 15.42 -37.09 54.91
N ASN A 394 15.80 -38.35 55.09
CA ASN A 394 16.05 -39.25 53.95
C ASN A 394 14.77 -39.63 53.23
N ALA A 395 13.65 -39.75 53.96
CA ALA A 395 12.33 -39.99 53.33
C ALA A 395 11.82 -38.76 52.53
N ALA A 396 12.10 -37.56 53.04
CA ALA A 396 11.75 -36.33 52.31
C ALA A 396 12.60 -36.11 51.06
N GLN A 397 13.85 -36.54 51.10
CA GLN A 397 14.76 -36.45 49.93
C GLN A 397 14.32 -37.36 48.79
N THR A 398 13.91 -38.60 49.09
CA THR A 398 13.37 -39.53 48.09
C THR A 398 12.04 -39.04 47.48
N LEU A 399 11.20 -38.38 48.26
CA LEU A 399 9.94 -37.81 47.73
C LEU A 399 10.19 -36.61 46.80
N LEU A 400 11.24 -35.85 47.07
CA LEU A 400 11.62 -34.71 46.21
C LEU A 400 12.14 -35.18 44.85
N ASP A 401 12.94 -36.25 44.85
CA ASP A 401 13.46 -36.83 43.61
C ASP A 401 12.37 -37.46 42.74
N GLU A 402 11.35 -38.08 43.36
CA GLU A 402 10.17 -38.60 42.64
C GLU A 402 9.34 -37.47 42.01
N GLN A 403 9.15 -36.37 42.72
CA GLN A 403 8.38 -35.22 42.17
C GLN A 403 9.12 -34.49 41.03
N GLN A 404 10.43 -34.38 41.12
CA GLN A 404 11.26 -33.80 40.06
C GLN A 404 11.23 -34.66 38.77
N SER A 405 11.26 -35.98 38.93
CA SER A 405 11.19 -36.91 37.78
C SER A 405 9.81 -36.86 37.10
N ALA A 406 8.71 -36.79 37.89
CA ALA A 406 7.36 -36.66 37.38
C ALA A 406 7.11 -35.31 36.64
N TYR A 407 7.76 -34.23 37.13
CA TYR A 407 7.70 -32.91 36.49
C TYR A 407 8.42 -32.94 35.12
N LYS A 408 9.57 -33.61 35.03
CA LYS A 408 10.32 -33.74 33.77
C LYS A 408 9.51 -34.49 32.69
N GLN A 409 8.87 -35.61 33.08
CA GLN A 409 8.00 -36.37 32.16
C GLN A 409 6.78 -35.59 31.65
N LYS A 410 6.15 -34.77 32.51
CA LYS A 410 5.04 -33.90 32.10
C LYS A 410 5.45 -32.81 31.13
N LYS A 411 6.62 -32.23 31.31
CA LYS A 411 7.22 -31.22 30.43
C LYS A 411 7.49 -31.79 29.04
N ASP A 412 8.10 -32.97 28.95
CA ASP A 412 8.39 -33.63 27.68
C ASP A 412 7.12 -34.04 26.94
N THR A 413 6.06 -34.39 27.65
CA THR A 413 4.76 -34.71 27.05
C THR A 413 4.06 -33.48 26.46
N LEU A 414 4.14 -32.34 27.12
CA LEU A 414 3.61 -31.06 26.64
C LEU A 414 4.33 -30.56 25.37
N VAL A 415 5.64 -30.73 25.29
CA VAL A 415 6.43 -30.38 24.10
C VAL A 415 6.01 -31.24 22.91
N LYS A 416 5.88 -32.56 23.10
CA LYS A 416 5.45 -33.49 22.05
C LYS A 416 4.00 -33.27 21.56
N VAL A 417 3.11 -32.81 22.46
CA VAL A 417 1.71 -32.45 22.11
C VAL A 417 1.67 -31.14 21.32
N HIS A 418 2.56 -30.19 21.64
CA HIS A 418 2.67 -28.94 20.92
C HIS A 418 3.16 -29.14 19.48
N GLU A 419 4.21 -29.93 19.28
CA GLU A 419 4.74 -30.28 17.94
C GLU A 419 3.68 -30.95 17.05
N LYS A 420 2.89 -31.89 17.60
CA LYS A 420 1.83 -32.55 16.83
C LYS A 420 0.62 -31.66 16.53
N LYS A 421 0.31 -30.67 17.36
CA LYS A 421 -0.83 -29.75 17.14
C LYS A 421 -0.57 -28.68 16.09
N VAL A 422 0.68 -28.31 15.88
CA VAL A 422 1.06 -27.26 14.92
C VAL A 422 1.08 -27.79 13.48
N ASP A 423 1.49 -29.04 13.26
CA ASP A 423 1.58 -29.60 11.90
C ASP A 423 0.25 -30.12 11.33
N TYR A 424 -0.66 -30.59 12.18
CA TYR A 424 -1.93 -31.18 11.71
C TYR A 424 -3.00 -30.21 11.24
N PRO A 425 -3.14 -28.98 11.81
CA PRO A 425 -4.21 -28.06 11.39
C PRO A 425 -3.94 -27.34 10.07
N MET A 426 -2.70 -27.20 9.64
CA MET A 426 -2.38 -26.39 8.46
C MET A 426 -2.93 -26.95 7.15
N LYS A 427 -2.80 -28.24 6.90
CA LYS A 427 -3.30 -28.86 5.67
C LYS A 427 -4.82 -28.79 5.56
N ALA A 428 -5.52 -29.05 6.65
CA ALA A 428 -6.98 -28.98 6.69
C ALA A 428 -7.50 -27.53 6.52
N LYS A 429 -6.82 -26.54 7.07
CA LYS A 429 -7.16 -25.12 6.91
C LYS A 429 -6.98 -24.68 5.47
N ILE A 430 -5.89 -25.04 4.84
CA ILE A 430 -5.61 -24.76 3.41
C ILE A 430 -6.71 -25.36 2.54
N MET A 431 -7.06 -26.63 2.75
CA MET A 431 -8.13 -27.30 2.03
C MET A 431 -9.50 -26.62 2.22
N ALA A 432 -9.83 -26.22 3.45
CA ALA A 432 -11.08 -25.54 3.75
C ALA A 432 -11.17 -24.17 3.07
N ASP A 433 -10.08 -23.41 3.03
CA ASP A 433 -10.03 -22.10 2.40
C ASP A 433 -10.16 -22.18 0.87
N PHE A 434 -9.56 -23.19 0.24
CA PHE A 434 -9.76 -23.44 -1.18
C PHE A 434 -11.18 -23.89 -1.49
N THR A 435 -11.73 -24.84 -0.72
CA THR A 435 -13.10 -25.34 -0.92
C THR A 435 -14.12 -24.21 -0.78
N ARG A 436 -13.91 -23.28 0.14
CA ARG A 436 -14.78 -22.09 0.29
C ARG A 436 -14.76 -21.20 -0.95
N SER A 437 -13.59 -20.97 -1.52
CA SER A 437 -13.42 -20.20 -2.76
C SER A 437 -14.08 -20.90 -3.95
N PHE A 438 -13.98 -22.23 -4.05
CA PHE A 438 -14.63 -22.98 -5.10
C PHE A 438 -16.16 -22.86 -5.05
N ASN A 439 -16.73 -23.00 -3.87
CA ASN A 439 -18.17 -22.88 -3.68
C ASN A 439 -18.71 -21.49 -4.03
N GLN A 440 -17.93 -20.43 -3.74
CA GLN A 440 -18.29 -19.05 -4.05
C GLN A 440 -18.47 -18.82 -5.56
N TYR A 441 -17.68 -19.51 -6.39
CA TYR A 441 -17.71 -19.39 -7.86
C TYR A 441 -18.53 -20.50 -8.54
N ARG A 442 -19.34 -21.26 -7.78
CA ARG A 442 -20.18 -22.36 -8.29
C ARG A 442 -19.38 -23.45 -9.01
N VAL A 443 -18.13 -23.61 -8.61
CA VAL A 443 -17.26 -24.68 -9.09
C VAL A 443 -17.24 -25.76 -8.02
N GLN A 444 -17.62 -26.96 -8.40
CA GLN A 444 -17.63 -28.12 -7.52
C GLN A 444 -16.27 -28.80 -7.54
N LEU A 445 -15.85 -29.22 -6.39
CA LEU A 445 -14.64 -29.98 -6.19
C LEU A 445 -14.94 -31.48 -6.28
N LYS A 446 -14.28 -32.17 -7.19
CA LYS A 446 -14.45 -33.64 -7.39
C LYS A 446 -13.38 -34.43 -6.68
N THR A 447 -12.14 -33.98 -6.76
CA THR A 447 -11.00 -34.69 -6.16
C THR A 447 -10.01 -33.67 -5.59
N ILE A 448 -9.33 -34.08 -4.51
CA ILE A 448 -8.18 -33.35 -3.96
C ILE A 448 -7.04 -34.36 -3.80
N THR A 449 -5.92 -34.06 -4.36
CA THR A 449 -4.69 -34.82 -4.13
C THR A 449 -3.61 -33.90 -3.59
N TYR A 450 -2.85 -34.37 -2.63
CA TYR A 450 -1.68 -33.69 -2.11
C TYR A 450 -0.45 -34.55 -2.42
N SER A 451 0.53 -33.95 -3.02
CA SER A 451 1.82 -34.56 -3.29
C SER A 451 2.96 -33.68 -2.79
N GLU A 452 4.00 -34.34 -2.35
CA GLU A 452 5.25 -33.70 -1.96
C GLU A 452 6.36 -34.37 -2.75
N ASP A 453 7.06 -33.61 -3.54
CA ASP A 453 8.13 -34.11 -4.41
C ASP A 453 9.46 -34.22 -3.66
N LEU A 454 10.42 -34.92 -4.22
CA LEU A 454 11.78 -35.12 -3.67
C LEU A 454 12.51 -33.80 -3.32
N ASN A 455 12.08 -32.73 -3.94
CA ASN A 455 12.58 -31.35 -3.70
C ASN A 455 11.79 -30.58 -2.61
N ASN A 456 10.96 -31.26 -1.81
CA ASN A 456 10.10 -30.67 -0.78
C ASN A 456 9.05 -29.69 -1.32
N THR A 457 8.75 -29.75 -2.64
CA THR A 457 7.71 -28.94 -3.26
C THR A 457 6.35 -29.56 -2.97
N LYS A 458 5.50 -28.79 -2.29
CA LYS A 458 4.17 -29.25 -1.84
C LYS A 458 3.12 -28.77 -2.83
N THR A 459 2.42 -29.70 -3.45
CA THR A 459 1.42 -29.41 -4.47
C THR A 459 0.06 -29.95 -4.06
N PHE A 460 -0.95 -29.12 -4.16
CA PHE A 460 -2.36 -29.52 -4.11
C PHE A 460 -2.92 -29.55 -5.53
N ALA A 461 -3.51 -30.64 -5.94
CA ALA A 461 -4.25 -30.73 -7.19
C ALA A 461 -5.74 -30.90 -6.90
N PHE A 462 -6.56 -30.08 -7.48
CA PHE A 462 -7.99 -29.98 -7.28
C PHE A 462 -8.70 -30.30 -8.61
N GLY A 463 -9.40 -31.41 -8.67
CA GLY A 463 -10.27 -31.73 -9.80
C GLY A 463 -11.57 -30.93 -9.70
N LEU A 464 -11.79 -30.02 -10.63
CA LEU A 464 -12.89 -29.07 -10.65
C LEU A 464 -13.93 -29.47 -11.69
N THR A 465 -15.19 -29.19 -11.36
CA THR A 465 -16.30 -29.30 -12.32
C THR A 465 -17.24 -28.12 -12.20
N SER A 466 -17.71 -27.63 -13.33
CA SER A 466 -18.70 -26.55 -13.39
C SER A 466 -19.59 -26.66 -14.63
N SER A 467 -20.78 -26.09 -14.54
CA SER A 467 -21.70 -26.03 -15.67
C SER A 467 -21.28 -25.01 -16.73
N LYS A 468 -20.37 -24.11 -16.43
CA LYS A 468 -19.89 -23.05 -17.34
C LYS A 468 -18.37 -22.92 -17.24
N THR A 469 -17.71 -22.78 -18.39
CA THR A 469 -16.27 -22.50 -18.46
C THR A 469 -15.88 -21.20 -17.77
N GLN A 470 -16.76 -20.21 -17.84
CA GLN A 470 -16.54 -18.89 -17.24
C GLN A 470 -16.36 -18.94 -15.72
N ASP A 471 -17.04 -19.85 -15.03
CA ASP A 471 -16.97 -20.01 -13.58
C ASP A 471 -15.57 -20.52 -13.17
N ILE A 472 -15.01 -21.48 -13.91
CA ILE A 472 -13.66 -22.00 -13.65
C ILE A 472 -12.60 -20.92 -13.92
N THR A 473 -12.77 -20.15 -15.00
CA THR A 473 -11.83 -19.07 -15.33
C THR A 473 -11.90 -17.93 -14.32
N ALA A 474 -13.10 -17.56 -13.88
CA ALA A 474 -13.31 -16.54 -12.84
C ALA A 474 -12.73 -16.98 -11.49
N LEU A 475 -12.89 -18.26 -11.14
CA LEU A 475 -12.29 -18.86 -9.96
C LEU A 475 -10.76 -18.78 -10.01
N LEU A 476 -10.16 -19.20 -11.13
CA LEU A 476 -8.69 -19.14 -11.28
C LEU A 476 -8.17 -17.74 -11.10
N LYS A 477 -8.83 -16.76 -11.72
CA LYS A 477 -8.45 -15.35 -11.60
C LYS A 477 -8.52 -14.89 -10.16
N HIS A 478 -9.62 -15.15 -9.48
CA HIS A 478 -9.81 -14.80 -8.06
C HIS A 478 -8.73 -15.45 -7.16
N LEU A 479 -8.42 -16.71 -7.36
CA LEU A 479 -7.38 -17.40 -6.59
C LEU A 479 -5.99 -16.84 -6.87
N THR A 480 -5.72 -16.51 -8.12
CA THR A 480 -4.44 -15.89 -8.51
C THR A 480 -4.32 -14.49 -7.89
N ASP A 481 -5.36 -13.67 -7.94
CA ASP A 481 -5.34 -12.32 -7.36
C ASP A 481 -5.22 -12.35 -5.83
N LEU A 482 -5.89 -13.31 -5.18
CA LEU A 482 -5.96 -13.38 -3.70
C LEU A 482 -4.74 -14.08 -3.07
N LYS A 483 -4.14 -15.08 -3.74
CA LYS A 483 -3.18 -15.99 -3.13
C LYS A 483 -1.86 -16.16 -3.92
N ARG A 484 -1.58 -15.28 -4.86
CA ARG A 484 -0.37 -15.30 -5.70
C ARG A 484 0.94 -15.30 -4.92
N ASP A 485 0.95 -14.69 -3.73
CA ASP A 485 2.15 -14.66 -2.89
C ASP A 485 2.44 -16.00 -2.20
N GLN A 486 1.43 -16.85 -2.06
CA GLN A 486 1.52 -18.13 -1.33
C GLN A 486 1.56 -19.35 -2.24
N TYR A 487 0.95 -19.23 -3.42
CA TYR A 487 0.79 -20.36 -4.34
C TYR A 487 1.06 -19.94 -5.78
N ASP A 488 1.60 -20.89 -6.52
CA ASP A 488 1.64 -20.80 -7.98
C ASP A 488 0.55 -21.69 -8.57
N PHE A 489 -0.31 -21.11 -9.40
CA PHE A 489 -1.49 -21.78 -9.92
C PHE A 489 -1.29 -22.19 -11.37
N ASN A 490 -1.53 -23.46 -11.67
CA ASN A 490 -1.56 -23.98 -13.03
C ASN A 490 -2.89 -24.70 -13.26
N LEU A 491 -3.63 -24.29 -14.29
CA LEU A 491 -4.89 -24.89 -14.68
C LEU A 491 -4.69 -25.72 -15.94
N GLU A 492 -5.06 -26.98 -15.89
CA GLU A 492 -5.10 -27.81 -17.07
C GLU A 492 -6.26 -27.45 -17.99
N MET A 493 -6.20 -27.88 -19.25
CA MET A 493 -7.20 -27.56 -20.26
C MET A 493 -8.62 -27.91 -19.78
N ILE A 494 -9.53 -26.94 -19.89
CA ILE A 494 -10.94 -27.20 -19.55
C ILE A 494 -11.56 -28.07 -20.65
N ALA A 495 -11.96 -29.23 -20.28
CA ALA A 495 -12.60 -30.19 -21.19
C ALA A 495 -14.10 -30.31 -20.88
N TYR A 496 -14.90 -30.45 -21.91
CA TYR A 496 -16.33 -30.73 -21.74
C TYR A 496 -16.57 -32.24 -21.67
N ASP A 497 -17.18 -32.65 -20.59
CA ASP A 497 -17.59 -34.03 -20.38
C ASP A 497 -19.06 -34.20 -20.79
N THR A 498 -19.26 -34.94 -21.86
CA THR A 498 -20.60 -35.19 -22.40
C THR A 498 -21.48 -36.06 -21.50
N ASN A 499 -20.89 -36.90 -20.64
CA ASN A 499 -21.63 -37.76 -19.73
C ASN A 499 -22.19 -37.01 -18.51
N SER A 500 -21.47 -36.05 -18.01
CA SER A 500 -21.92 -35.22 -16.87
C SER A 500 -22.47 -33.86 -17.25
N SER A 501 -22.48 -33.53 -18.56
CA SER A 501 -22.90 -32.21 -19.08
C SER A 501 -22.23 -31.06 -18.35
N SER A 502 -20.99 -31.21 -18.00
CA SER A 502 -20.22 -30.25 -17.23
C SER A 502 -18.79 -30.11 -17.74
N TYR A 503 -18.19 -28.99 -17.44
CA TYR A 503 -16.78 -28.74 -17.75
C TYR A 503 -15.90 -29.22 -16.61
N LEU A 504 -14.89 -29.97 -16.96
CA LEU A 504 -13.88 -30.53 -16.07
C LEU A 504 -12.54 -29.86 -16.30
N SER A 505 -11.83 -29.62 -15.24
CA SER A 505 -10.44 -29.15 -15.27
C SER A 505 -9.71 -29.54 -13.99
N GLU A 506 -8.40 -29.53 -14.02
CA GLU A 506 -7.56 -29.73 -12.84
C GLU A 506 -6.77 -28.49 -12.54
N LEU A 507 -6.92 -27.99 -11.33
CA LEU A 507 -6.17 -26.84 -10.82
C LEU A 507 -5.07 -27.33 -9.88
N LYS A 508 -3.83 -27.07 -10.24
CA LYS A 508 -2.67 -27.35 -9.40
C LYS A 508 -2.22 -26.08 -8.70
N ALA A 509 -2.13 -26.13 -7.37
CA ALA A 509 -1.62 -25.07 -6.53
C ALA A 509 -0.33 -25.54 -5.85
N VAL A 510 0.78 -24.98 -6.26
CA VAL A 510 2.10 -25.25 -5.71
C VAL A 510 2.37 -24.25 -4.62
N ILE A 511 2.74 -24.71 -3.43
CA ILE A 511 3.12 -23.81 -2.32
C ILE A 511 4.50 -23.22 -2.64
N LYS A 512 4.58 -21.91 -2.63
CA LYS A 512 5.84 -21.16 -2.84
C LYS A 512 6.77 -21.22 -1.65
#